data_54dd78a563914695124153e55b47fb1c
#
_entry.id   54dd78a563914695124153e55b47fb1c
#
_cell.length_a   1.000
_cell.length_b   1.000
_cell.length_c   1.000
_cell.angle_alpha   90.00
_cell.angle_beta   90.00
_cell.angle_gamma   90.00
#
_symmetry.space_group_name_H-M   'P 1'
#
loop_
_entity.id
_entity.type
_entity.pdbx_description
1 polymer ?
#
loop_
_entity_poly.entity_id
_entity_poly.type
_entity_poly.pdbx_seq_one_letter_code
_entity_poly.pdbx_strand_id
1 'polypeptide(L)'
;MTSRNQETVFKGGNLPTASAGIAERTTHDPDAGGHFGVYGGRHVPEALMAVIEEVTAEYEKARGDESFLNELDRLQRDYTGRPSPIFEATRMSEFAGGARLILKREDLNHTGAHKINNVLGQVLLE
;
A
#
# COMPACT_ATOMS: atom_id res chain seq x y z
N MET A 1 -10.30 -13.99 49.25
CA MET A 1 -9.13 -13.33 48.60
C MET A 1 -9.48 -13.15 47.16
N THR A 2 -9.86 -11.92 46.81
CA THR A 2 -10.47 -11.58 45.51
C THR A 2 -9.37 -10.97 44.62
N SER A 3 -8.99 -11.70 43.59
CA SER A 3 -8.03 -11.21 42.57
C SER A 3 -8.78 -10.33 41.58
N ARG A 4 -8.42 -9.04 41.49
CA ARG A 4 -8.93 -8.09 40.52
C ARG A 4 -8.21 -8.34 39.18
N ASN A 5 -8.98 -8.75 38.18
CA ASN A 5 -8.56 -8.62 36.77
C ASN A 5 -8.52 -7.13 36.44
N GLN A 6 -7.35 -6.64 36.07
CA GLN A 6 -7.19 -5.33 35.43
C GLN A 6 -7.44 -5.52 33.95
N GLU A 7 -8.61 -5.09 33.49
CA GLU A 7 -8.87 -4.89 32.05
C GLU A 7 -8.03 -3.71 31.56
N THR A 8 -7.06 -4.01 30.72
CA THR A 8 -6.30 -2.99 29.99
C THR A 8 -7.18 -2.49 28.84
N VAL A 9 -7.93 -1.42 29.10
CA VAL A 9 -8.69 -0.71 28.06
C VAL A 9 -7.69 -0.04 27.11
N PHE A 10 -7.60 -0.55 25.89
CA PHE A 10 -6.90 0.11 24.80
C PHE A 10 -7.64 1.40 24.46
N LYS A 11 -7.11 2.54 24.89
CA LYS A 11 -7.57 3.85 24.43
C LYS A 11 -7.22 3.96 22.96
N GLY A 12 -8.24 3.89 22.10
CA GLY A 12 -8.11 4.10 20.66
C GLY A 12 -7.48 5.46 20.38
N GLY A 13 -6.24 5.44 19.88
CA GLY A 13 -5.65 6.62 19.26
C GLY A 13 -6.45 6.96 18.02
N ASN A 14 -6.82 8.23 17.85
CA ASN A 14 -7.47 8.75 16.66
C ASN A 14 -6.64 8.38 15.43
N LEU A 15 -7.21 7.55 14.57
CA LEU A 15 -6.72 7.40 13.20
C LEU A 15 -6.90 8.75 12.51
N PRO A 16 -5.90 9.30 11.84
CA PRO A 16 -6.04 10.53 11.09
C PRO A 16 -7.07 10.30 9.98
N THR A 17 -8.12 11.12 9.97
CA THR A 17 -9.09 11.20 8.88
C THR A 17 -8.36 11.63 7.61
N ALA A 18 -8.57 10.90 6.52
CA ALA A 18 -8.02 11.17 5.20
C ALA A 18 -8.63 12.45 4.59
N SER A 19 -8.21 13.61 5.07
CA SER A 19 -8.39 14.92 4.45
C SER A 19 -7.38 15.92 5.01
N ALA A 20 -6.12 15.54 5.04
CA ALA A 20 -5.02 16.49 5.17
C ALA A 20 -4.30 16.48 3.83
N GLY A 21 -4.26 17.65 3.21
CA GLY A 21 -3.59 17.88 1.94
C GLY A 21 -2.21 17.25 1.90
N ILE A 22 -1.73 17.02 0.67
CA ILE A 22 -0.46 16.40 0.29
C ILE A 22 0.54 16.53 1.45
N ALA A 23 0.52 15.50 2.31
CA ALA A 23 1.34 15.48 3.50
C ALA A 23 2.80 15.61 3.03
N GLU A 24 3.53 16.45 3.72
CA GLU A 24 4.97 16.58 3.69
C GLU A 24 5.63 15.27 3.23
N ARG A 25 6.29 15.32 2.06
CA ARG A 25 7.02 14.16 1.52
C ARG A 25 7.89 13.63 2.64
N THR A 26 7.55 12.47 3.14
CA THR A 26 8.34 11.84 4.19
C THR A 26 9.76 11.65 3.65
N THR A 27 10.77 11.75 4.49
CA THR A 27 12.18 11.55 4.14
C THR A 27 12.49 10.16 3.55
N HIS A 28 11.46 9.37 3.26
CA HIS A 28 11.50 8.02 2.74
C HIS A 28 11.11 7.90 1.27
N ASP A 29 10.62 8.98 0.64
CA ASP A 29 10.33 8.98 -0.79
C ASP A 29 11.62 9.21 -1.58
N PRO A 30 11.78 8.59 -2.77
CA PRO A 30 12.94 8.83 -3.61
C PRO A 30 12.92 10.27 -4.16
N ASP A 31 14.11 10.81 -4.41
CA ASP A 31 14.24 12.08 -5.13
C ASP A 31 13.89 11.91 -6.63
N ALA A 32 13.93 13.00 -7.40
CA ALA A 32 13.63 12.98 -8.83
C ALA A 32 14.58 12.06 -9.65
N GLY A 33 15.77 11.74 -9.12
CA GLY A 33 16.72 10.81 -9.70
C GLY A 33 16.51 9.36 -9.27
N GLY A 34 15.54 9.10 -8.40
CA GLY A 34 15.28 7.78 -7.84
C GLY A 34 16.20 7.40 -6.68
N HIS A 35 16.80 8.38 -5.98
CA HIS A 35 17.68 8.12 -4.85
C HIS A 35 16.95 8.24 -3.52
N PHE A 36 17.30 7.37 -2.59
CA PHE A 36 16.96 7.41 -1.17
C PHE A 36 18.20 7.81 -0.37
N GLY A 37 18.50 9.10 -0.34
CA GLY A 37 19.77 9.61 0.21
C GLY A 37 20.95 9.17 -0.64
N VAL A 38 21.87 8.39 -0.05
CA VAL A 38 23.07 7.86 -0.74
C VAL A 38 22.81 6.55 -1.50
N TYR A 39 21.59 6.02 -1.44
CA TYR A 39 21.21 4.75 -2.05
C TYR A 39 20.24 4.96 -3.22
N GLY A 40 20.14 3.98 -4.10
CA GLY A 40 19.21 4.00 -5.22
C GLY A 40 19.79 4.66 -6.46
N GLY A 41 18.92 5.29 -7.26
CA GLY A 41 19.24 5.83 -8.56
C GLY A 41 18.76 4.92 -9.69
N ARG A 42 19.03 5.33 -10.94
CA ARG A 42 18.60 4.60 -12.15
C ARG A 42 19.81 3.91 -12.77
N HIS A 43 19.92 2.60 -12.55
CA HIS A 43 21.02 1.77 -13.04
C HIS A 43 20.54 0.86 -14.18
N VAL A 44 20.22 1.46 -15.32
CA VAL A 44 19.79 0.75 -16.52
C VAL A 44 20.77 1.06 -17.67
N PRO A 45 20.85 0.20 -18.72
CA PRO A 45 21.62 0.52 -19.93
C PRO A 45 21.14 1.84 -20.55
N GLU A 46 22.08 2.64 -21.05
CA GLU A 46 21.79 3.96 -21.62
C GLU A 46 20.69 3.93 -22.70
N ALA A 47 20.65 2.86 -23.49
CA ALA A 47 19.62 2.65 -24.51
C ALA A 47 18.17 2.59 -23.94
N LEU A 48 18.00 2.32 -22.65
CA LEU A 48 16.69 2.27 -21.99
C LEU A 48 16.32 3.57 -21.26
N MET A 49 17.24 4.51 -21.14
CA MET A 49 17.02 5.74 -20.36
C MET A 49 15.85 6.55 -20.89
N ALA A 50 15.74 6.73 -22.21
CA ALA A 50 14.63 7.49 -22.83
C ALA A 50 13.26 6.87 -22.49
N VAL A 51 13.14 5.55 -22.54
CA VAL A 51 11.90 4.83 -22.20
C VAL A 51 11.58 4.98 -20.71
N ILE A 52 12.58 4.91 -19.84
CA ILE A 52 12.39 5.10 -18.39
C ILE A 52 11.95 6.54 -18.08
N GLU A 53 12.47 7.53 -18.78
CA GLU A 53 12.07 8.94 -18.63
C GLU A 53 10.63 9.16 -19.10
N GLU A 54 10.24 8.57 -20.22
CA GLU A 54 8.86 8.61 -20.73
C GLU A 54 7.88 7.98 -19.74
N VAL A 55 8.16 6.77 -19.25
CA VAL A 55 7.34 6.09 -18.22
C VAL A 55 7.26 6.92 -16.94
N THR A 56 8.35 7.56 -16.52
CA THR A 56 8.37 8.41 -15.34
C THR A 56 7.46 9.62 -15.53
N ALA A 57 7.51 10.27 -16.70
CA ALA A 57 6.69 11.43 -17.01
C ALA A 57 5.19 11.07 -17.01
N GLU A 58 4.80 9.96 -17.63
CA GLU A 58 3.42 9.50 -17.63
C GLU A 58 2.93 9.08 -16.23
N TYR A 59 3.79 8.46 -15.43
CA TYR A 59 3.48 8.15 -14.03
C TYR A 59 3.21 9.42 -13.20
N GLU A 60 4.06 10.44 -13.31
CA GLU A 60 3.86 11.71 -12.57
C GLU A 60 2.59 12.43 -13.03
N LYS A 61 2.23 12.34 -14.30
CA LYS A 61 0.99 12.88 -14.85
C LYS A 61 -0.23 12.12 -14.29
N ALA A 62 -0.22 10.79 -14.35
CA ALA A 62 -1.31 9.95 -13.88
C ALA A 62 -1.56 10.11 -12.37
N ARG A 63 -0.50 10.19 -11.55
CA ARG A 63 -0.66 10.40 -10.10
C ARG A 63 -1.21 11.77 -9.72
N GLY A 64 -1.21 12.74 -10.63
CA GLY A 64 -1.84 14.06 -10.48
C GLY A 64 -3.23 14.15 -11.10
N ASP A 65 -3.69 13.15 -11.82
CA ASP A 65 -4.99 13.14 -12.50
C ASP A 65 -6.08 12.56 -11.59
N GLU A 66 -7.00 13.42 -11.16
CA GLU A 66 -8.12 13.01 -10.30
C GLU A 66 -9.04 11.98 -10.98
N SER A 67 -9.22 12.04 -12.29
CA SER A 67 -10.07 11.10 -13.02
C SER A 67 -9.46 9.69 -13.01
N PHE A 68 -8.16 9.58 -13.23
CA PHE A 68 -7.41 8.34 -13.12
C PHE A 68 -7.47 7.76 -11.70
N LEU A 69 -7.21 8.59 -10.68
CA LEU A 69 -7.21 8.15 -9.28
C LEU A 69 -8.59 7.70 -8.82
N ASN A 70 -9.66 8.39 -9.22
CA ASN A 70 -11.03 8.02 -8.90
C ASN A 70 -11.44 6.70 -9.55
N GLU A 71 -11.08 6.49 -10.81
CA GLU A 71 -11.38 5.23 -11.49
C GLU A 71 -10.57 4.07 -10.91
N LEU A 72 -9.29 4.28 -10.61
CA LEU A 72 -8.46 3.28 -9.95
C LEU A 72 -9.03 2.90 -8.56
N ASP A 73 -9.44 3.88 -7.75
CA ASP A 73 -10.05 3.65 -6.44
C ASP A 73 -11.38 2.88 -6.59
N ARG A 74 -12.22 3.25 -7.56
CA ARG A 74 -13.45 2.54 -7.87
C ARG A 74 -13.19 1.07 -8.21
N LEU A 75 -12.25 0.79 -9.10
CA LEU A 75 -11.90 -0.57 -9.49
C LEU A 75 -11.27 -1.37 -8.34
N GLN A 76 -10.43 -0.74 -7.54
CA GLN A 76 -9.87 -1.40 -6.37
C GLN A 76 -10.97 -1.81 -5.38
N ARG A 77 -11.95 -0.95 -5.14
CA ARG A 77 -13.05 -1.22 -4.22
C ARG A 77 -14.05 -2.22 -4.79
N ASP A 78 -14.54 -1.97 -6.01
CA ASP A 78 -15.71 -2.66 -6.55
C ASP A 78 -15.34 -3.94 -7.32
N TYR A 79 -14.14 -4.00 -7.89
CA TYR A 79 -13.67 -5.14 -8.68
C TYR A 79 -12.66 -6.00 -7.92
N THR A 80 -11.66 -5.39 -7.28
CA THR A 80 -10.63 -6.13 -6.55
C THR A 80 -11.10 -6.59 -5.17
N GLY A 81 -11.95 -5.80 -4.50
CA GLY A 81 -12.41 -6.07 -3.13
C GLY A 81 -11.49 -5.46 -2.05
N ARG A 82 -10.85 -4.33 -2.35
CA ARG A 82 -10.02 -3.60 -1.39
C ARG A 82 -10.84 -2.57 -0.60
N PRO A 83 -10.41 -2.24 0.63
CA PRO A 83 -9.26 -2.81 1.35
C PRO A 83 -9.46 -4.26 1.72
N SER A 84 -8.44 -5.11 1.46
CA SER A 84 -8.48 -6.52 1.84
C SER A 84 -8.56 -6.69 3.36
N PRO A 85 -9.32 -7.69 3.86
CA PRO A 85 -9.53 -7.87 5.30
C PRO A 85 -8.25 -8.16 6.07
N ILE A 86 -8.28 -7.81 7.34
CA ILE A 86 -7.30 -8.25 8.33
C ILE A 86 -7.94 -9.39 9.13
N PHE A 87 -7.22 -10.50 9.26
CA PHE A 87 -7.67 -11.69 9.96
C PHE A 87 -6.67 -12.11 11.03
N GLU A 88 -7.13 -12.23 12.27
CA GLU A 88 -6.33 -12.78 13.37
C GLU A 88 -6.40 -14.31 13.33
N ALA A 89 -5.26 -14.94 13.08
CA ALA A 89 -5.12 -16.39 13.01
C ALA A 89 -4.87 -16.98 14.40
N THR A 90 -5.89 -16.96 15.28
CA THR A 90 -5.78 -17.32 16.69
C THR A 90 -5.22 -18.73 16.90
N ARG A 91 -5.78 -19.74 16.21
CA ARG A 91 -5.30 -21.13 16.32
C ARG A 91 -3.86 -21.30 15.87
N MET A 92 -3.43 -20.54 14.85
CA MET A 92 -2.06 -20.56 14.35
C MET A 92 -1.11 -19.89 15.34
N SER A 93 -1.57 -18.79 15.97
CA SER A 93 -0.82 -18.10 17.02
C SER A 93 -0.61 -19.01 18.24
N GLU A 94 -1.65 -19.73 18.67
CA GLU A 94 -1.58 -20.71 19.76
C GLU A 94 -0.63 -21.87 19.41
N PHE A 95 -0.74 -22.42 18.21
CA PHE A 95 0.14 -23.49 17.73
C PHE A 95 1.61 -23.06 17.67
N ALA A 96 1.87 -21.81 17.24
CA ALA A 96 3.22 -21.26 17.19
C ALA A 96 3.82 -20.95 18.57
N GLY A 97 2.98 -20.87 19.62
CA GLY A 97 3.42 -20.67 21.00
C GLY A 97 4.10 -19.35 21.30
N GLY A 98 3.83 -18.30 20.49
CA GLY A 98 4.55 -17.04 20.57
C GLY A 98 3.75 -15.82 20.16
N ALA A 99 4.12 -15.18 19.06
CA ALA A 99 3.53 -13.94 18.60
C ALA A 99 2.09 -14.10 18.08
N ARG A 100 1.28 -13.06 18.21
CA ARG A 100 -0.01 -12.97 17.52
C ARG A 100 0.23 -12.88 16.02
N LEU A 101 -0.37 -13.79 15.27
CA LEU A 101 -0.30 -13.82 13.81
C LEU A 101 -1.52 -13.12 13.24
N ILE A 102 -1.27 -12.01 12.56
CA ILE A 102 -2.29 -11.19 11.90
C ILE A 102 -2.03 -11.24 10.40
N LEU A 103 -3.00 -11.72 9.65
CA LEU A 103 -2.91 -11.89 8.21
C LEU A 103 -3.59 -10.74 7.49
N LYS A 104 -2.88 -10.07 6.60
CA LYS A 104 -3.46 -9.19 5.59
C LYS A 104 -3.87 -10.08 4.41
N ARG A 105 -5.19 -10.24 4.23
CA ARG A 105 -5.77 -11.27 3.35
C ARG A 105 -5.82 -10.82 1.87
N GLU A 106 -4.65 -10.61 1.26
CA GLU A 106 -4.54 -10.29 -0.17
C GLU A 106 -4.93 -11.46 -1.10
N ASP A 107 -5.01 -12.67 -0.54
CA ASP A 107 -5.55 -13.85 -1.20
C ASP A 107 -7.05 -13.77 -1.50
N LEU A 108 -7.77 -12.87 -0.83
CA LEU A 108 -9.20 -12.62 -1.06
C LEU A 108 -9.47 -11.57 -2.15
N ASN A 109 -8.44 -10.92 -2.66
CA ASN A 109 -8.59 -10.05 -3.82
C ASN A 109 -9.05 -10.85 -5.04
N HIS A 110 -9.74 -10.19 -5.96
CA HIS A 110 -10.00 -10.77 -7.29
C HIS A 110 -8.68 -11.26 -7.90
N THR A 111 -8.64 -12.43 -8.52
CA THR A 111 -7.44 -13.16 -8.96
C THR A 111 -6.65 -13.90 -7.86
N GLY A 112 -7.05 -13.80 -6.59
CA GLY A 112 -6.42 -14.53 -5.47
C GLY A 112 -5.03 -14.05 -5.07
N ALA A 113 -4.61 -12.84 -5.51
CA ALA A 113 -3.28 -12.30 -5.21
C ALA A 113 -3.25 -10.76 -5.27
N HIS A 114 -2.20 -10.20 -4.67
CA HIS A 114 -1.96 -8.74 -4.65
C HIS A 114 -1.62 -8.13 -6.02
N LYS A 115 -1.21 -8.92 -6.99
CA LYS A 115 -0.77 -8.43 -8.31
C LYS A 115 -1.85 -7.70 -9.11
N ILE A 116 -3.13 -7.98 -8.84
CA ILE A 116 -4.24 -7.26 -9.47
C ILE A 116 -4.15 -5.74 -9.27
N ASN A 117 -3.60 -5.28 -8.15
CA ASN A 117 -3.43 -3.85 -7.87
C ASN A 117 -2.54 -3.15 -8.90
N ASN A 118 -1.42 -3.82 -9.25
CA ASN A 118 -0.51 -3.31 -10.27
C ASN A 118 -1.12 -3.39 -11.68
N VAL A 119 -1.79 -4.50 -11.99
CA VAL A 119 -2.43 -4.71 -13.30
C VAL A 119 -3.49 -3.63 -13.57
N LEU A 120 -4.32 -3.28 -12.59
CA LEU A 120 -5.35 -2.24 -12.77
C LEU A 120 -4.71 -0.87 -13.08
N GLY A 121 -3.65 -0.51 -12.36
CA GLY A 121 -2.95 0.74 -12.63
C GLY A 121 -2.36 0.79 -14.04
N GLN A 122 -1.79 -0.31 -14.51
CA GLN A 122 -1.22 -0.40 -15.86
C GLN A 122 -2.29 -0.33 -16.95
N VAL A 123 -3.39 -1.06 -16.80
CA VAL A 123 -4.49 -1.07 -17.80
C VAL A 123 -5.17 0.30 -17.94
N LEU A 124 -5.23 1.08 -16.88
CA LEU A 124 -5.81 2.43 -16.93
C LEU A 124 -4.89 3.48 -17.60
N LEU A 125 -3.60 3.13 -17.83
CA LEU A 125 -2.65 4.00 -18.50
C LEU A 125 -2.58 3.78 -20.01
N GLU A 126 -3.24 2.75 -20.54
CA GLU A 126 -3.37 2.49 -21.99
C GLU A 126 -4.44 3.39 -22.61
#